data_b034fcd67e7b0190c6d1425dfdb267ff
#
_entry.id   b034fcd67e7b0190c6d1425dfdb267ff
#
_cell.length_a   1.000
_cell.length_b   1.000
_cell.length_c   1.000
_cell.angle_alpha   90.00
_cell.angle_beta   90.00
_cell.angle_gamma   90.00
#
_symmetry.space_group_name_H-M   'P 1'
#
loop_
_entity.id
_entity.type
_entity.pdbx_description
1 polymer ?
#
loop_
_entity_poly.entity_id
_entity_poly.type
_entity_poly.pdbx_seq_one_letter_code
_entity_poly.pdbx_strand_id
1 'polypeptide(L)'
;MVAYYWEMDHSSGFLQIVNEARPRVSEIGLEQARALLASNPKAVLVDVREDAEWDAQHAVGSLHLGKGVLERDIERLIPDHGTEVVMYCGGGFRSVLAADVAQRMGYKNVTSLIGGFKALTQAGWPLEAGHS
;
A
#
# COMPACT_ATOMS: atom_id res chain seq x y z
N MET A 1 24.02 2.04 -5.76
CA MET A 1 23.84 3.34 -5.13
C MET A 1 22.39 3.80 -5.18
N VAL A 2 21.86 3.91 -6.36
CA VAL A 2 20.45 4.30 -6.51
C VAL A 2 19.52 3.31 -5.83
N ALA A 3 19.90 2.05 -5.77
CA ALA A 3 19.06 0.98 -5.25
C ALA A 3 18.53 1.26 -3.84
N TYR A 4 19.34 1.90 -3.01
CA TYR A 4 18.87 2.21 -1.66
C TYR A 4 18.89 3.70 -1.36
N TYR A 5 19.03 4.49 -2.38
CA TYR A 5 19.03 5.94 -2.25
C TYR A 5 17.80 6.43 -1.49
N TRP A 6 16.62 5.96 -1.89
CA TRP A 6 15.40 6.39 -1.24
C TRP A 6 15.26 5.88 0.19
N GLU A 7 15.89 4.74 0.50
CA GLU A 7 15.90 4.24 1.87
C GLU A 7 16.74 5.15 2.77
N MET A 8 17.89 5.57 2.25
CA MET A 8 18.81 6.43 2.99
C MET A 8 18.30 7.85 3.08
N ASP A 9 17.49 8.25 2.10
CA ASP A 9 17.05 9.63 1.98
C ASP A 9 15.73 9.93 2.68
N HIS A 10 15.20 8.98 3.43
CA HIS A 10 14.01 9.29 4.22
C HIS A 10 14.38 10.31 5.29
N SER A 11 13.72 11.45 5.27
CA SER A 11 13.99 12.51 6.25
C SER A 11 13.59 12.05 7.65
N SER A 12 14.20 12.66 8.65
CA SER A 12 13.91 12.31 10.04
C SER A 12 12.44 12.60 10.40
N GLY A 13 11.88 13.67 9.86
CA GLY A 13 10.48 14.00 10.10
C GLY A 13 9.53 12.97 9.51
N PHE A 14 9.83 12.51 8.29
CA PHE A 14 9.04 11.47 7.66
C PHE A 14 9.10 10.17 8.46
N LEU A 15 10.31 9.76 8.84
CA LEU A 15 10.48 8.55 9.66
C LEU A 15 9.75 8.67 10.99
N GLN A 16 9.76 9.86 11.57
CA GLN A 16 9.07 10.07 12.85
C GLN A 16 7.58 9.81 12.73
N ILE A 17 6.91 10.37 11.72
CA ILE A 17 5.47 10.16 11.59
C ILE A 17 5.14 8.71 11.20
N VAL A 18 5.99 8.06 10.41
CA VAL A 18 5.81 6.65 10.09
C VAL A 18 5.92 5.81 11.36
N ASN A 19 6.95 6.06 12.16
CA ASN A 19 7.16 5.29 13.39
C ASN A 19 6.07 5.55 14.42
N GLU A 20 5.49 6.74 14.44
CA GLU A 20 4.34 7.02 15.31
C GLU A 20 3.09 6.26 14.87
N ALA A 21 2.92 6.07 13.57
CA ALA A 21 1.77 5.37 13.03
C ALA A 21 1.86 3.84 13.14
N ARG A 22 3.09 3.29 13.08
CA ARG A 22 3.28 1.84 13.05
C ARG A 22 2.54 1.06 14.15
N PRO A 23 2.53 1.50 15.42
CA PRO A 23 1.81 0.75 16.46
C PRO A 23 0.31 0.63 16.22
N ARG A 24 -0.27 1.52 15.41
CA ARG A 24 -1.69 1.50 15.10
C ARG A 24 -2.03 0.73 13.82
N VAL A 25 -1.01 0.30 13.07
CA VAL A 25 -1.20 -0.29 11.74
C VAL A 25 -0.75 -1.75 11.76
N SER A 26 -1.55 -2.63 11.18
CA SER A 26 -1.13 -4.01 10.96
C SER A 26 -0.26 -4.08 9.72
N GLU A 27 0.96 -4.56 9.87
CA GLU A 27 1.86 -4.79 8.74
C GLU A 27 1.95 -6.29 8.50
N ILE A 28 1.80 -6.71 7.24
CA ILE A 28 1.85 -8.13 6.89
C ILE A 28 2.91 -8.37 5.82
N GLY A 29 3.46 -9.57 5.84
CA GLY A 29 4.43 -9.99 4.83
C GLY A 29 3.76 -10.44 3.56
N LEU A 30 4.57 -10.67 2.53
CA LEU A 30 4.08 -11.00 1.20
C LEU A 30 3.25 -12.29 1.18
N GLU A 31 3.70 -13.34 1.86
CA GLU A 31 2.98 -14.61 1.83
C GLU A 31 1.62 -14.51 2.53
N GLN A 32 1.58 -13.74 3.61
CA GLN A 32 0.32 -13.47 4.30
C GLN A 32 -0.65 -12.70 3.40
N ALA A 33 -0.14 -11.68 2.70
CA ALA A 33 -0.94 -10.90 1.77
C ALA A 33 -1.45 -11.78 0.62
N ARG A 34 -0.56 -12.62 0.08
CA ARG A 34 -0.93 -13.54 -1.01
C ARG A 34 -2.06 -14.46 -0.58
N ALA A 35 -1.95 -15.04 0.61
CA ALA A 35 -2.97 -15.94 1.15
C ALA A 35 -4.30 -15.22 1.36
N LEU A 36 -4.24 -14.02 1.90
CA LEU A 36 -5.44 -13.22 2.14
C LEU A 36 -6.18 -12.92 0.83
N LEU A 37 -5.44 -12.46 -0.17
CA LEU A 37 -6.04 -12.09 -1.46
C LEU A 37 -6.57 -13.33 -2.20
N ALA A 38 -5.93 -14.47 -2.04
CA ALA A 38 -6.39 -15.71 -2.66
C ALA A 38 -7.64 -16.27 -1.99
N SER A 39 -7.75 -16.12 -0.67
CA SER A 39 -8.86 -16.70 0.09
C SER A 39 -10.11 -15.83 0.10
N ASN A 40 -9.96 -14.54 -0.16
CA ASN A 40 -11.07 -13.61 -0.12
C ASN A 40 -11.18 -12.85 -1.45
N PRO A 41 -12.10 -13.27 -2.34
CA PRO A 41 -12.21 -12.61 -3.66
C PRO A 41 -12.69 -11.17 -3.58
N LYS A 42 -13.19 -10.73 -2.45
CA LYS A 42 -13.59 -9.33 -2.25
C LYS A 42 -12.46 -8.46 -1.69
N ALA A 43 -11.34 -9.07 -1.30
CA ALA A 43 -10.20 -8.32 -0.80
C ALA A 43 -9.60 -7.47 -1.92
N VAL A 44 -9.10 -6.28 -1.56
CA VAL A 44 -8.58 -5.32 -2.51
C VAL A 44 -7.12 -5.04 -2.21
N LEU A 45 -6.28 -5.16 -3.24
CA LEU A 45 -4.89 -4.75 -3.18
C LEU A 45 -4.82 -3.31 -3.70
N VAL A 46 -4.34 -2.39 -2.89
CA VAL A 46 -4.34 -0.97 -3.21
C VAL A 46 -2.92 -0.44 -3.34
N ASP A 47 -2.63 0.19 -4.47
CA ASP A 47 -1.37 0.87 -4.72
C ASP A 47 -1.53 2.33 -4.30
N VAL A 48 -0.82 2.75 -3.25
CA VAL A 48 -0.92 4.13 -2.75
C VAL A 48 0.22 5.02 -3.24
N ARG A 49 1.00 4.54 -4.22
CA ARG A 49 2.09 5.31 -4.81
C ARG A 49 1.56 6.42 -5.71
N GLU A 50 2.47 7.25 -6.19
CA GLU A 50 2.10 8.35 -7.07
C GLU A 50 1.84 7.87 -8.51
N ASP A 51 1.19 8.73 -9.28
CA ASP A 51 0.75 8.39 -10.63
C ASP A 51 1.90 7.92 -11.52
N ALA A 52 3.03 8.60 -11.47
CA ALA A 52 4.18 8.23 -12.30
C ALA A 52 4.71 6.83 -11.97
N GLU A 53 4.70 6.48 -10.70
CA GLU A 53 5.12 5.13 -10.27
C GLU A 53 4.14 4.07 -10.78
N TRP A 54 2.86 4.33 -10.62
CA TRP A 54 1.80 3.46 -11.11
C TRP A 54 1.88 3.26 -12.61
N ASP A 55 2.04 4.36 -13.36
CA ASP A 55 2.09 4.31 -14.81
C ASP A 55 3.31 3.52 -15.30
N ALA A 56 4.42 3.61 -14.61
CA ALA A 56 5.62 2.87 -14.98
C ALA A 56 5.39 1.36 -14.81
N GLN A 57 4.88 0.94 -13.66
CA GLN A 57 4.59 -0.48 -13.40
C GLN A 57 3.79 -0.59 -12.11
N HIS A 58 2.86 -1.54 -12.07
CA HIS A 58 2.11 -1.83 -10.85
C HIS A 58 1.67 -3.30 -10.85
N ALA A 59 1.24 -3.76 -9.69
CA ALA A 59 0.79 -5.15 -9.53
C ALA A 59 -0.52 -5.36 -10.28
N VAL A 60 -0.59 -6.43 -11.05
CA VAL A 60 -1.82 -6.82 -11.74
C VAL A 60 -2.90 -7.08 -10.68
N GLY A 61 -4.09 -6.55 -10.92
CA GLY A 61 -5.22 -6.72 -10.00
C GLY A 61 -5.26 -5.67 -8.89
N SER A 62 -4.30 -4.75 -8.84
CA SER A 62 -4.34 -3.71 -7.84
C SER A 62 -5.21 -2.52 -8.29
N LEU A 63 -5.74 -1.81 -7.31
CA LEU A 63 -6.50 -0.59 -7.48
C LEU A 63 -5.57 0.58 -7.16
N HIS A 64 -5.48 1.56 -8.07
CA HIS A 64 -4.66 2.73 -7.79
C HIS A 64 -5.44 3.75 -6.96
N LEU A 65 -4.90 4.08 -5.78
CA LEU A 65 -5.46 5.12 -4.92
C LEU A 65 -4.29 5.80 -4.22
N GLY A 66 -3.73 6.81 -4.86
CA GLY A 66 -2.56 7.52 -4.37
C GLY A 66 -2.80 8.12 -2.99
N LYS A 67 -1.78 8.05 -2.16
CA LYS A 67 -1.88 8.55 -0.77
C LYS A 67 -2.37 9.99 -0.71
N GLY A 68 -1.97 10.82 -1.68
CA GLY A 68 -2.33 12.24 -1.69
C GLY A 68 -3.81 12.51 -1.88
N VAL A 69 -4.56 11.57 -2.40
CA VAL A 69 -6.01 11.73 -2.64
C VAL A 69 -6.84 10.65 -1.94
N LEU A 70 -6.21 9.90 -1.05
CA LEU A 70 -6.86 8.76 -0.42
C LEU A 70 -8.10 9.17 0.37
N GLU A 71 -7.98 10.18 1.20
CA GLU A 71 -9.11 10.60 2.05
C GLU A 71 -10.29 11.05 1.22
N ARG A 72 -10.02 11.69 0.09
CA ARG A 72 -11.07 12.18 -0.81
C ARG A 72 -11.81 11.04 -1.50
N ASP A 73 -11.08 9.99 -1.89
CA ASP A 73 -11.59 9.03 -2.85
C ASP A 73 -11.88 7.63 -2.31
N ILE A 74 -11.36 7.27 -1.13
CA ILE A 74 -11.44 5.87 -0.68
C ILE A 74 -12.88 5.40 -0.52
N GLU A 75 -13.78 6.23 0.01
CA GLU A 75 -15.16 5.80 0.25
C GLU A 75 -15.94 5.62 -1.05
N ARG A 76 -15.53 6.32 -2.09
CA ARG A 76 -16.12 6.14 -3.41
C ARG A 76 -15.63 4.84 -4.05
N LEU A 77 -14.35 4.52 -3.89
CA LEU A 77 -13.74 3.35 -4.54
C LEU A 77 -13.93 2.07 -3.74
N ILE A 78 -13.96 2.15 -2.43
CA ILE A 78 -14.15 1.01 -1.53
C ILE A 78 -15.23 1.40 -0.52
N PRO A 79 -16.50 1.34 -0.91
CA PRO A 79 -17.58 1.85 -0.04
C PRO A 79 -17.80 1.06 1.24
N ASP A 80 -17.48 -0.23 1.24
CA ASP A 80 -17.68 -1.07 2.42
C ASP A 80 -16.46 -0.96 3.35
N HIS A 81 -16.65 -0.37 4.52
CA HIS A 81 -15.60 -0.17 5.51
C HIS A 81 -15.09 -1.48 6.13
N GLY A 82 -15.78 -2.58 5.91
CA GLY A 82 -15.34 -3.90 6.35
C GLY A 82 -14.50 -4.65 5.33
N THR A 83 -14.30 -4.08 4.15
CA THR A 83 -13.50 -4.71 3.09
C THR A 83 -12.07 -4.98 3.57
N GLU A 84 -11.56 -6.18 3.29
CA GLU A 84 -10.15 -6.49 3.52
C GLU A 84 -9.30 -5.73 2.51
N VAL A 85 -8.44 -4.86 3.00
CA VAL A 85 -7.61 -3.99 2.15
C VAL A 85 -6.15 -4.21 2.47
N VAL A 86 -5.37 -4.49 1.45
CA VAL A 86 -3.91 -4.55 1.57
C VAL A 86 -3.34 -3.39 0.78
N MET A 87 -2.65 -2.49 1.45
CA MET A 87 -2.05 -1.32 0.82
C MET A 87 -0.56 -1.52 0.62
N TYR A 88 -0.06 -1.13 -0.55
CA TYR A 88 1.39 -1.15 -0.77
C TYR A 88 1.87 0.17 -1.36
N CYS A 89 3.12 0.49 -1.06
CA CYS A 89 3.82 1.60 -1.68
C CYS A 89 5.16 1.06 -2.23
N GLY A 90 6.17 1.90 -2.35
CA GLY A 90 7.47 1.45 -2.87
C GLY A 90 8.17 0.48 -1.95
N GLY A 91 8.31 0.85 -0.68
CA GLY A 91 9.07 0.08 0.31
C GLY A 91 8.36 -0.18 1.62
N GLY A 92 7.11 0.23 1.75
CA GLY A 92 6.31 -0.06 2.94
C GLY A 92 6.22 1.06 3.96
N PHE A 93 6.65 2.27 3.62
CA PHE A 93 6.60 3.43 4.53
C PHE A 93 5.34 4.28 4.31
N ARG A 94 5.10 4.70 3.06
CA ARG A 94 3.91 5.52 2.75
C ARG A 94 2.63 4.75 3.02
N SER A 95 2.64 3.44 2.82
CA SER A 95 1.46 2.61 3.05
C SER A 95 1.10 2.50 4.52
N VAL A 96 2.07 2.64 5.43
CA VAL A 96 1.77 2.71 6.86
C VAL A 96 0.94 3.96 7.15
N LEU A 97 1.34 5.10 6.60
CA LEU A 97 0.60 6.34 6.80
C LEU A 97 -0.79 6.28 6.16
N ALA A 98 -0.87 5.70 4.97
CA ALA A 98 -2.15 5.55 4.27
C ALA A 98 -3.10 4.64 5.05
N ALA A 99 -2.59 3.53 5.57
CA ALA A 99 -3.40 2.61 6.36
C ALA A 99 -3.89 3.27 7.65
N ASP A 100 -3.05 4.06 8.30
CA ASP A 100 -3.43 4.77 9.52
C ASP A 100 -4.57 5.75 9.25
N VAL A 101 -4.51 6.49 8.14
CA VAL A 101 -5.56 7.41 7.75
C VAL A 101 -6.85 6.66 7.44
N ALA A 102 -6.77 5.57 6.68
CA ALA A 102 -7.95 4.79 6.34
C ALA A 102 -8.64 4.26 7.61
N GLN A 103 -7.86 3.81 8.58
CA GLN A 103 -8.43 3.35 9.85
C GLN A 103 -9.17 4.47 10.57
N ARG A 104 -8.64 5.68 10.54
CA ARG A 104 -9.32 6.83 11.17
C ARG A 104 -10.62 7.16 10.45
N MET A 105 -10.77 6.76 9.19
CA MET A 105 -12.01 6.94 8.44
C MET A 105 -12.98 5.77 8.64
N GLY A 106 -12.64 4.81 9.48
CA GLY A 106 -13.54 3.71 9.85
C GLY A 106 -13.27 2.40 9.14
N TYR A 107 -12.22 2.30 8.32
CA TYR A 107 -11.86 1.03 7.69
C TYR A 107 -11.25 0.10 8.72
N LYS A 108 -11.82 -1.10 8.86
CA LYS A 108 -11.52 -2.00 9.98
C LYS A 108 -10.48 -3.07 9.65
N ASN A 109 -10.30 -3.37 8.37
CA ASN A 109 -9.47 -4.51 7.95
C ASN A 109 -8.42 -4.06 6.94
N VAL A 110 -7.61 -3.07 7.34
CA VAL A 110 -6.57 -2.51 6.48
C VAL A 110 -5.21 -2.95 6.98
N THR A 111 -4.37 -3.40 6.05
CA THR A 111 -3.00 -3.78 6.36
C THR A 111 -2.04 -3.08 5.39
N SER A 112 -0.79 -2.94 5.81
CA SER A 112 0.28 -2.40 4.98
C SER A 112 1.24 -3.53 4.63
N LEU A 113 1.60 -3.65 3.35
CA LEU A 113 2.50 -4.70 2.88
C LEU A 113 3.94 -4.35 3.18
N ILE A 114 4.59 -5.16 4.01
CA ILE A 114 6.01 -5.00 4.32
C ILE A 114 6.81 -5.14 3.03
N GLY A 115 7.70 -4.18 2.78
CA GLY A 115 8.54 -4.17 1.58
C GLY A 115 7.84 -3.68 0.32
N GLY A 116 6.54 -3.50 0.32
CA GLY A 116 5.80 -2.86 -0.75
C GLY A 116 6.05 -3.43 -2.14
N PHE A 117 6.13 -2.55 -3.13
CA PHE A 117 6.34 -2.93 -4.52
C PHE A 117 7.65 -3.69 -4.73
N LYS A 118 8.67 -3.34 -3.96
CA LYS A 118 9.95 -4.05 -4.02
C LYS A 118 9.76 -5.53 -3.67
N ALA A 119 9.01 -5.82 -2.61
CA ALA A 119 8.74 -7.20 -2.22
C ALA A 119 7.94 -7.94 -3.29
N LEU A 120 6.93 -7.28 -3.87
CA LEU A 120 6.14 -7.86 -4.95
C LEU A 120 7.01 -8.22 -6.15
N THR A 121 7.89 -7.29 -6.54
CA THR A 121 8.80 -7.50 -7.68
C THR A 121 9.74 -8.65 -7.43
N GLN A 122 10.34 -8.72 -6.25
CA GLN A 122 11.30 -9.77 -5.91
C GLN A 122 10.64 -11.15 -5.87
N ALA A 123 9.36 -11.20 -5.57
CA ALA A 123 8.62 -12.47 -5.51
C ALA A 123 8.06 -12.90 -6.87
N GLY A 124 8.28 -12.11 -7.91
CA GLY A 124 7.74 -12.44 -9.23
C GLY A 124 6.25 -12.20 -9.37
N TRP A 125 5.69 -11.30 -8.58
CA TRP A 125 4.28 -10.95 -8.70
C TRP A 125 3.99 -10.43 -10.10
N PRO A 126 2.85 -10.80 -10.72
CA PRO A 126 2.53 -10.29 -12.06
C PRO A 126 2.41 -8.77 -12.04
N LEU A 127 3.10 -8.13 -12.98
CA LEU A 127 3.14 -6.67 -13.08
C LEU A 127 2.66 -6.25 -14.46
N GLU A 128 2.14 -5.03 -14.54
CA GLU A 128 1.76 -4.43 -15.81
C GLU A 128 2.10 -2.95 -15.79
N ALA A 129 2.21 -2.35 -16.97
CA ALA A 129 2.51 -0.93 -17.12
C ALA A 129 1.26 -0.19 -17.59
N GLY A 130 1.28 1.13 -17.45
CA GLY A 130 0.21 1.99 -17.93
C GLY A 130 -0.89 2.20 -16.90
N HIS A 131 -1.77 3.11 -17.23
CA HIS A 131 -2.92 3.40 -16.37
C HIS A 131 -4.16 2.88 -17.08
N SER A 132 -4.82 2.06 -16.55
CA SER A 132 -6.03 1.54 -17.18
C SER A 132 -7.29 2.11 -16.59
#